data_58b1c53f317f9daf386df1ae48f6623d
#
_entry.id   58b1c53f317f9daf386df1ae48f6623d
#
_cell.length_a   1.000
_cell.length_b   1.000
_cell.length_c   1.000
_cell.angle_alpha   90.00
_cell.angle_beta   90.00
_cell.angle_gamma   90.00
#
_symmetry.space_group_name_H-M   'P 1'
#
loop_
_entity.id
_entity.type
_entity.pdbx_description
1 polymer ?
#
loop_
_entity_poly.entity_id
_entity_poly.type
_entity_poly.pdbx_seq_one_letter_code
_entity_poly.pdbx_strand_id
1 'polypeptide(L)'
;MAISTRLHGWIDYAAAISLGGLALGGMLSRPTRRVAAVATAVPVGYFLATDYEAGLVRWVSMRRHLSLDVAEGMILCGVGLAMRRQPPVSRAVLVAYGLGQFVLGLSTSRTPVKRPGQGSGPIARLLGSA
;
A
#
# COMPACT_ATOMS: atom_id res chain seq x y z
N MET A 1 -1.65 -7.16 -18.26
CA MET A 1 -0.72 -7.88 -17.37
C MET A 1 -0.97 -7.41 -15.95
N ALA A 2 -1.18 -8.30 -14.98
CA ALA A 2 -1.35 -7.89 -13.57
C ALA A 2 0.02 -7.81 -12.90
N ILE A 3 0.20 -6.81 -12.03
CA ILE A 3 1.40 -6.65 -11.19
C ILE A 3 1.41 -7.79 -10.17
N SER A 4 2.58 -8.42 -9.95
CA SER A 4 2.70 -9.46 -8.92
C SER A 4 2.63 -8.85 -7.52
N THR A 5 2.12 -9.60 -6.53
CA THR A 5 2.04 -9.16 -5.14
C THR A 5 3.40 -8.83 -4.55
N ARG A 6 4.46 -9.53 -4.98
CA ARG A 6 5.83 -9.25 -4.57
C ARG A 6 6.32 -7.89 -5.06
N LEU A 7 6.10 -7.56 -6.35
CA LEU A 7 6.47 -6.26 -6.90
C LEU A 7 5.65 -5.14 -6.26
N HIS A 8 4.35 -5.36 -6.07
CA HIS A 8 3.46 -4.44 -5.35
C HIS A 8 4.04 -4.09 -3.98
N GLY A 9 4.39 -5.07 -3.15
CA GLY A 9 4.97 -4.83 -1.84
C GLY A 9 6.26 -3.99 -1.87
N TRP A 10 7.14 -4.19 -2.84
CA TRP A 10 8.32 -3.35 -3.01
C TRP A 10 7.95 -1.89 -3.35
N ILE A 11 6.94 -1.70 -4.19
CA ILE A 11 6.44 -0.36 -4.56
C ILE A 11 5.83 0.31 -3.33
N ASP A 12 5.05 -0.41 -2.52
CA ASP A 12 4.44 0.11 -1.29
C ASP A 12 5.49 0.65 -0.31
N TYR A 13 6.54 -0.14 -0.03
CA TYR A 13 7.61 0.31 0.86
C TYR A 13 8.38 1.49 0.28
N ALA A 14 8.67 1.49 -1.03
CA ALA A 14 9.33 2.61 -1.69
C ALA A 14 8.47 3.89 -1.64
N ALA A 15 7.15 3.76 -1.87
CA ALA A 15 6.20 4.85 -1.76
C ALA A 15 6.13 5.38 -0.31
N ALA A 16 6.02 4.50 0.69
CA ALA A 16 5.98 4.88 2.10
C ALA A 16 7.26 5.62 2.53
N ILE A 17 8.44 5.11 2.16
CA ILE A 17 9.73 5.75 2.47
C ILE A 17 9.81 7.14 1.83
N SER A 18 9.43 7.27 0.55
CA SER A 18 9.52 8.55 -0.15
C SER A 18 8.49 9.57 0.34
N LEU A 19 7.22 9.17 0.58
CA LEU A 19 6.21 10.08 1.12
C LEU A 19 6.53 10.48 2.57
N GLY A 20 6.99 9.53 3.40
CA GLY A 20 7.46 9.79 4.75
C GLY A 20 8.67 10.73 4.78
N GLY A 21 9.63 10.53 3.88
CA GLY A 21 10.76 11.44 3.70
C GLY A 21 10.33 12.87 3.33
N LEU A 22 9.37 13.02 2.43
CA LEU A 22 8.80 14.34 2.10
C LEU A 22 8.03 14.96 3.28
N ALA A 23 7.33 14.14 4.08
CA ALA A 23 6.65 14.61 5.28
C ALA A 23 7.63 15.15 6.34
N LEU A 24 8.83 14.57 6.44
CA LEU A 24 9.87 15.00 7.39
C LEU A 24 10.75 16.13 6.84
N GLY A 25 11.02 16.15 5.54
CA GLY A 25 12.03 16.98 4.89
C GLY A 25 11.69 18.48 4.73
N GLY A 26 10.52 18.93 5.14
CA GLY A 26 10.16 20.36 5.10
C GLY A 26 9.79 20.92 3.72
N MET A 27 9.83 20.14 2.66
CA MET A 27 9.45 20.57 1.29
C MET A 27 7.95 20.81 1.13
N LEU A 28 7.14 20.13 1.92
CA LEU A 28 5.69 20.27 1.90
C LEU A 28 5.24 21.32 2.94
N SER A 29 4.11 21.97 2.68
CA SER A 29 3.46 22.84 3.66
C SER A 29 3.08 22.07 4.93
N ARG A 30 3.02 22.74 6.08
CA ARG A 30 2.70 22.08 7.36
C ARG A 30 1.42 21.23 7.33
N PRO A 31 0.27 21.70 6.78
CA PRO A 31 -0.92 20.87 6.68
C PRO A 31 -0.71 19.64 5.80
N THR A 32 -0.05 19.80 4.65
CA THR A 32 0.23 18.70 3.72
C THR A 32 1.16 17.66 4.33
N ARG A 33 2.17 18.10 5.12
CA ARG A 33 3.07 17.19 5.85
C ARG A 33 2.31 16.31 6.85
N ARG A 34 1.32 16.84 7.55
CA ARG A 34 0.48 16.05 8.46
C ARG A 34 -0.30 14.99 7.71
N VAL A 35 -0.91 15.36 6.59
CA VAL A 35 -1.62 14.40 5.71
C VAL A 35 -0.65 13.33 5.20
N ALA A 36 0.52 13.72 4.68
CA ALA A 36 1.53 12.80 4.19
C ALA A 36 2.06 11.86 5.29
N ALA A 37 2.25 12.35 6.52
CA ALA A 37 2.67 11.52 7.65
C ALA A 37 1.62 10.46 8.01
N VAL A 38 0.34 10.81 8.04
CA VAL A 38 -0.75 9.85 8.28
C VAL A 38 -0.86 8.86 7.13
N ALA A 39 -0.80 9.35 5.88
CA ALA A 39 -0.82 8.54 4.66
C ALA A 39 0.43 7.66 4.47
N THR A 40 1.45 7.83 5.29
CA THR A 40 2.59 6.91 5.39
C THR A 40 2.40 5.92 6.52
N ALA A 41 2.02 6.39 7.71
CA ALA A 41 1.97 5.55 8.91
C ALA A 41 0.85 4.50 8.84
N VAL A 42 -0.34 4.87 8.34
CA VAL A 42 -1.48 3.95 8.24
C VAL A 42 -1.21 2.81 7.25
N PRO A 43 -0.77 3.07 6.00
CA PRO A 43 -0.40 2.01 5.07
C PRO A 43 0.70 1.08 5.59
N VAL A 44 1.77 1.62 6.18
CA VAL A 44 2.83 0.79 6.76
C VAL A 44 2.23 -0.21 7.75
N GLY A 45 1.28 0.19 8.57
CA GLY A 45 0.59 -0.69 9.53
C GLY A 45 -0.10 -1.86 8.83
N TYR A 46 -0.91 -1.63 7.79
CA TYR A 46 -1.59 -2.71 7.10
C TYR A 46 -0.70 -3.47 6.10
N PHE A 47 0.37 -2.87 5.55
CA PHE A 47 1.38 -3.60 4.78
C PHE A 47 2.02 -4.71 5.61
N LEU A 48 2.45 -4.36 6.83
CA LEU A 48 3.04 -5.32 7.76
C LEU A 48 2.04 -6.40 8.20
N ALA A 49 0.75 -6.06 8.25
CA ALA A 49 -0.32 -6.96 8.67
C ALA A 49 -0.93 -7.79 7.52
N THR A 50 -0.45 -7.65 6.29
CA THR A 50 -1.04 -8.33 5.13
C THR A 50 -0.39 -9.69 4.86
N ASP A 51 -1.24 -10.67 4.48
CA ASP A 51 -0.80 -12.01 4.07
C ASP A 51 -0.30 -11.99 2.62
N TYR A 52 0.94 -11.56 2.46
CA TYR A 52 1.68 -11.59 1.20
C TYR A 52 3.20 -11.69 1.49
N GLU A 53 4.05 -11.67 0.46
CA GLU A 53 5.48 -12.00 0.58
C GLU A 53 6.27 -11.01 1.46
N ALA A 54 5.82 -9.76 1.52
CA ALA A 54 6.47 -8.66 2.26
C ALA A 54 5.82 -8.36 3.63
N GLY A 55 4.69 -9.03 3.97
CA GLY A 55 4.00 -8.87 5.25
C GLY A 55 4.66 -9.66 6.39
N LEU A 56 4.57 -9.14 7.62
CA LEU A 56 5.07 -9.81 8.83
C LEU A 56 3.99 -10.66 9.51
N VAL A 57 2.76 -10.20 9.51
CA VAL A 57 1.61 -10.86 10.15
C VAL A 57 0.54 -11.11 9.09
N ARG A 58 -0.26 -12.16 9.27
CA ARG A 58 -1.25 -12.61 8.26
C ARG A 58 -2.67 -12.33 8.69
N TRP A 59 -2.99 -11.07 9.01
CA TRP A 59 -4.32 -10.66 9.47
C TRP A 59 -5.21 -10.08 8.36
N VAL A 60 -4.57 -9.44 7.36
CA VAL A 60 -5.27 -8.78 6.25
C VAL A 60 -5.06 -9.61 4.98
N SER A 61 -6.13 -10.01 4.32
CA SER A 61 -6.01 -10.68 3.02
C SER A 61 -5.54 -9.69 1.95
N MET A 62 -4.81 -10.17 0.94
CA MET A 62 -4.35 -9.34 -0.19
C MET A 62 -5.51 -8.58 -0.86
N ARG A 63 -6.69 -9.19 -0.96
CA ARG A 63 -7.88 -8.51 -1.51
C ARG A 63 -8.29 -7.28 -0.70
N ARG A 64 -8.28 -7.38 0.65
CA ARG A 64 -8.59 -6.25 1.54
C ARG A 64 -7.52 -5.18 1.46
N HIS A 65 -6.25 -5.58 1.42
CA HIS A 65 -5.11 -4.68 1.24
C HIS A 65 -5.29 -3.82 -0.02
N LEU A 66 -5.49 -4.44 -1.18
CA LEU A 66 -5.71 -3.71 -2.44
C LEU A 66 -6.93 -2.78 -2.40
N SER A 67 -7.99 -3.16 -1.65
CA SER A 67 -9.14 -2.28 -1.46
C SER A 67 -8.80 -1.06 -0.60
N LEU A 68 -7.91 -1.21 0.39
CA LEU A 68 -7.41 -0.11 1.22
C LEU A 68 -6.55 0.85 0.39
N ASP A 69 -5.66 0.33 -0.48
CA ASP A 69 -4.85 1.15 -1.38
C ASP A 69 -5.72 2.00 -2.32
N VAL A 70 -6.75 1.38 -2.91
CA VAL A 70 -7.71 2.10 -3.77
C VAL A 70 -8.43 3.19 -2.98
N ALA A 71 -8.90 2.88 -1.77
CA ALA A 71 -9.60 3.84 -0.92
C ALA A 71 -8.66 4.99 -0.49
N GLU A 72 -7.45 4.67 -0.06
CA GLU A 72 -6.43 5.66 0.29
C GLU A 72 -6.07 6.54 -0.90
N GLY A 73 -5.87 5.93 -2.07
CA GLY A 73 -5.61 6.65 -3.31
C GLY A 73 -6.68 7.68 -3.63
N MET A 74 -7.96 7.31 -3.51
CA MET A 74 -9.08 8.23 -3.70
C MET A 74 -9.09 9.35 -2.66
N ILE A 75 -8.85 9.02 -1.39
CA ILE A 75 -8.81 9.99 -0.29
C ILE A 75 -7.68 11.00 -0.52
N LEU A 76 -6.47 10.55 -0.84
CA LEU A 76 -5.32 11.43 -1.09
C LEU A 76 -5.56 12.36 -2.28
N CYS A 77 -6.13 11.85 -3.38
CA CYS A 77 -6.52 12.67 -4.51
C CYS A 77 -7.55 13.73 -4.10
N GLY A 78 -8.60 13.33 -3.39
CA GLY A 78 -9.65 14.24 -2.91
C GLY A 78 -9.10 15.32 -1.98
N VAL A 79 -8.25 14.94 -1.02
CA VAL A 79 -7.60 15.87 -0.08
C VAL A 79 -6.68 16.83 -0.84
N GLY A 80 -5.82 16.33 -1.74
CA GLY A 80 -4.91 17.18 -2.53
C GLY A 80 -5.65 18.19 -3.40
N LEU A 81 -6.80 17.80 -3.97
CA LEU A 81 -7.66 18.69 -4.74
C LEU A 81 -8.40 19.71 -3.84
N ALA A 82 -8.86 19.29 -2.68
CA ALA A 82 -9.60 20.15 -1.73
C ALA A 82 -8.70 21.19 -1.04
N MET A 83 -7.42 20.92 -0.86
CA MET A 83 -6.45 21.79 -0.17
C MET A 83 -6.04 23.01 -1.02
N ARG A 84 -6.99 23.72 -1.62
CA ARG A 84 -6.77 24.80 -2.60
C ARG A 84 -5.88 25.95 -2.11
N ARG A 85 -5.82 26.18 -0.80
CA ARG A 85 -4.99 27.22 -0.18
C ARG A 85 -3.52 26.82 0.02
N GLN A 86 -3.18 25.55 -0.28
CA GLN A 86 -1.82 25.06 -0.13
C GLN A 86 -1.01 25.24 -1.42
N PRO A 87 0.34 25.29 -1.35
CA PRO A 87 1.20 25.42 -2.52
C PRO A 87 0.91 24.34 -3.56
N PRO A 88 0.94 24.65 -4.87
CA PRO A 88 0.64 23.71 -5.93
C PRO A 88 1.49 22.42 -5.85
N VAL A 89 2.78 22.53 -5.53
CA VAL A 89 3.70 21.38 -5.37
C VAL A 89 3.22 20.47 -4.24
N SER A 90 2.86 21.01 -3.08
CA SER A 90 2.36 20.22 -1.95
C SER A 90 1.09 19.44 -2.31
N ARG A 91 0.20 20.06 -3.07
CA ARG A 91 -1.04 19.43 -3.55
C ARG A 91 -0.74 18.37 -4.60
N ALA A 92 0.13 18.67 -5.55
CA ALA A 92 0.52 17.76 -6.62
C ALA A 92 1.14 16.47 -6.07
N VAL A 93 1.94 16.57 -5.01
CA VAL A 93 2.50 15.39 -4.32
C VAL A 93 1.38 14.48 -3.82
N LEU A 94 0.39 14.99 -3.07
CA LEU A 94 -0.72 14.15 -2.58
C LEU A 94 -1.52 13.52 -3.72
N VAL A 95 -1.81 14.27 -4.76
CA VAL A 95 -2.55 13.76 -5.94
C VAL A 95 -1.74 12.67 -6.66
N ALA A 96 -0.44 12.88 -6.85
CA ALA A 96 0.42 11.91 -7.53
C ALA A 96 0.53 10.59 -6.76
N TYR A 97 0.73 10.66 -5.43
CA TYR A 97 0.72 9.46 -4.59
C TYR A 97 -0.65 8.79 -4.57
N GLY A 98 -1.73 9.56 -4.46
CA GLY A 98 -3.08 9.04 -4.51
C GLY A 98 -3.40 8.30 -5.81
N LEU A 99 -3.02 8.87 -6.96
CA LEU A 99 -3.18 8.21 -8.26
C LEU A 99 -2.31 6.96 -8.36
N GLY A 100 -1.07 7.00 -7.84
CA GLY A 100 -0.18 5.85 -7.79
C GLY A 100 -0.80 4.67 -7.03
N GLN A 101 -1.27 4.91 -5.80
CA GLN A 101 -1.93 3.89 -4.99
C GLN A 101 -3.21 3.36 -5.63
N PHE A 102 -4.04 4.24 -6.17
CA PHE A 102 -5.27 3.85 -6.87
C PHE A 102 -4.98 2.91 -8.05
N VAL A 103 -4.05 3.29 -8.93
CA VAL A 103 -3.67 2.49 -10.11
C VAL A 103 -3.01 1.19 -9.69
N LEU A 104 -2.12 1.22 -8.70
CA LEU A 104 -1.41 0.06 -8.20
C LEU A 104 -2.38 -0.97 -7.60
N GLY A 105 -3.32 -0.51 -6.77
CA GLY A 105 -4.34 -1.36 -6.15
C GLY A 105 -5.25 -2.04 -7.18
N LEU A 106 -5.61 -1.35 -8.26
CA LEU A 106 -6.42 -1.91 -9.35
C LEU A 106 -5.63 -2.85 -10.27
N SER A 107 -4.32 -2.63 -10.45
CA SER A 107 -3.49 -3.35 -11.41
C SER A 107 -2.83 -4.60 -10.83
N THR A 108 -2.93 -4.82 -9.52
CA THR A 108 -2.23 -5.92 -8.84
C THR A 108 -3.08 -7.19 -8.79
N SER A 109 -2.41 -8.35 -8.93
CA SER A 109 -3.01 -9.66 -8.75
C SER A 109 -3.54 -9.84 -7.33
N ARG A 110 -4.76 -10.39 -7.19
CA ARG A 110 -5.40 -10.66 -5.88
C ARG A 110 -4.88 -11.92 -5.20
N THR A 111 -4.08 -12.70 -5.89
CA THR A 111 -3.53 -13.97 -5.40
C THR A 111 -2.03 -13.81 -5.14
N PRO A 112 -1.55 -13.97 -3.90
CA PRO A 112 -0.12 -13.97 -3.60
C PRO A 112 0.62 -15.06 -4.37
N VAL A 113 1.86 -14.79 -4.75
CA VAL A 113 2.75 -15.81 -5.32
C VAL A 113 3.05 -16.83 -4.22
N LYS A 114 2.78 -18.12 -4.47
CA LYS A 114 3.07 -19.19 -3.51
C LYS A 114 4.57 -19.18 -3.17
N ARG A 115 4.90 -19.12 -1.88
CA ARG A 115 6.30 -19.29 -1.43
C ARG A 115 6.76 -20.72 -1.75
N PRO A 116 8.00 -20.91 -2.24
CA PRO A 116 8.60 -22.24 -2.31
C PRO A 116 8.58 -22.86 -0.90
N GLY A 117 7.95 -24.03 -0.75
CA GLY A 117 7.82 -24.74 0.54
C GLY A 117 6.46 -24.66 1.23
N GLN A 118 5.47 -23.89 0.74
CA GLN A 118 4.07 -23.97 1.18
C GLN A 118 3.26 -25.03 0.41
N GLY A 119 3.90 -26.16 0.10
CA GLY A 119 3.17 -27.37 -0.21
C GLY A 119 2.54 -27.91 1.07
N SER A 120 1.32 -28.41 0.99
CA SER A 120 0.58 -29.12 2.05
C SER A 120 1.54 -29.80 3.04
N GLY A 121 1.59 -29.28 4.27
CA GLY A 121 2.41 -29.89 5.31
C GLY A 121 2.11 -31.39 5.45
N PRO A 122 3.02 -32.17 6.08
CA PRO A 122 2.86 -33.63 6.19
C PRO A 122 1.49 -34.07 6.70
N ILE A 123 0.88 -33.26 7.58
CA ILE A 123 -0.46 -33.51 8.17
C ILE A 123 -1.58 -33.38 7.14
N ALA A 124 -1.50 -32.45 6.19
CA ALA A 124 -2.54 -32.29 5.16
C ALA A 124 -2.51 -33.43 4.12
N ARG A 125 -1.35 -34.09 3.93
CA ARG A 125 -1.24 -35.29 3.07
C ARG A 125 -1.81 -36.52 3.74
N LEU A 126 -1.77 -36.60 5.06
CA LEU A 126 -2.34 -37.74 5.82
C LEU A 126 -3.86 -37.69 5.91
N LEU A 127 -4.47 -36.49 5.89
CA LEU A 127 -5.92 -36.31 5.97
C LEU A 127 -6.62 -36.32 4.60
N GLY A 128 -5.90 -36.24 3.50
CA GLY A 128 -6.44 -36.22 2.14
C GLY A 128 -6.44 -37.59 1.42
N SER A 129 -6.10 -38.68 2.13
CA SER A 129 -6.05 -40.05 1.58
C SER A 129 -7.05 -41.00 2.26
N ALA A 130 -8.14 -40.48 2.81
CA ALA A 130 -9.25 -41.27 3.35
C ALA A 130 -10.52 -41.06 2.51
#